data_415003a685e0af14149bcf264faa67ff
#
_entry.id   415003a685e0af14149bcf264faa67ff
#
_cell.length_a   1.000
_cell.length_b   1.000
_cell.length_c   1.000
_cell.angle_alpha   90.00
_cell.angle_beta   90.00
_cell.angle_gamma   90.00
#
_symmetry.space_group_name_H-M   'P 1'
#
loop_
_entity.id
_entity.type
_entity.pdbx_description
1 polymer ?
#
loop_
_entity_poly.entity_id
_entity_poly.type
_entity_poly.pdbx_seq_one_letter_code
_entity_poly.pdbx_strand_id
1 'polypeptide(L)'
;IRLIKMLQKFKDPDITANGDKRASVPLIKAKTLWFNTGTLCNIECVNCYIESSPKNDNLVYISPDEVSDFLDQIVERKWATTEIAFTGGEPFLNPNMIEIARRCLEQNYKVLILTNAMLPMMRKSVQKGLLELLKQYNEKLTIRISLDHFKAIFHDTERGKGSYDITI
;
A
#
# COMPACT_ATOMS: atom_id res chain seq x y z
N ILE A 1 39.13 -16.97 -29.13
CA ILE A 1 38.65 -16.13 -28.02
C ILE A 1 37.17 -15.95 -28.22
N ARG A 2 36.33 -16.68 -27.48
CA ARG A 2 34.87 -16.55 -27.50
C ARG A 2 34.54 -15.19 -26.87
N LEU A 3 34.08 -14.23 -27.67
CA LEU A 3 33.38 -13.05 -27.15
C LEU A 3 32.13 -13.55 -26.41
N ILE A 4 32.19 -13.55 -25.08
CA ILE A 4 31.01 -13.70 -24.25
C ILE A 4 30.20 -12.43 -24.52
N LYS A 5 29.13 -12.59 -25.29
CA LYS A 5 28.14 -11.51 -25.49
C LYS A 5 27.59 -11.19 -24.11
N MET A 6 28.07 -10.12 -23.49
CA MET A 6 27.51 -9.70 -22.20
C MET A 6 26.00 -9.47 -22.38
N LEU A 7 25.21 -10.32 -21.74
CA LEU A 7 23.78 -10.13 -21.71
C LEU A 7 23.47 -8.78 -21.06
N GLN A 8 22.52 -8.05 -21.62
CA GLN A 8 22.13 -6.76 -21.04
C GLN A 8 21.46 -6.99 -19.69
N LYS A 9 21.79 -6.20 -18.65
CA LYS A 9 21.17 -6.27 -17.33
C LYS A 9 19.64 -6.10 -17.45
N PHE A 10 18.88 -6.89 -16.71
CA PHE A 10 17.42 -6.82 -16.59
C PHE A 10 16.62 -7.04 -17.89
N LYS A 11 17.20 -7.71 -18.90
CA LYS A 11 16.52 -8.00 -20.18
C LYS A 11 16.00 -9.42 -20.28
N ASP A 12 16.71 -10.38 -19.74
CA ASP A 12 16.30 -11.78 -19.75
C ASP A 12 15.53 -12.10 -18.45
N PRO A 13 14.33 -12.70 -18.49
CA PRO A 13 13.55 -13.00 -17.29
C PRO A 13 14.14 -14.14 -16.45
N ASP A 14 14.92 -15.04 -17.07
CA ASP A 14 15.40 -16.27 -16.42
C ASP A 14 16.88 -16.22 -16.06
N ILE A 15 17.69 -15.44 -16.79
CA ILE A 15 19.14 -15.43 -16.67
C ILE A 15 19.65 -14.00 -16.40
N THR A 16 20.63 -13.89 -15.49
CA THR A 16 21.33 -12.63 -15.20
C THR A 16 22.32 -12.29 -16.31
N ALA A 17 22.80 -11.04 -16.36
CA ALA A 17 23.84 -10.63 -17.30
C ALA A 17 25.15 -11.44 -17.17
N ASN A 18 25.38 -12.07 -16.02
CA ASN A 18 26.54 -12.92 -15.76
C ASN A 18 26.30 -14.41 -16.14
N GLY A 19 25.08 -14.75 -16.63
CA GLY A 19 24.72 -16.12 -17.00
C GLY A 19 24.15 -16.97 -15.87
N ASP A 20 23.94 -16.41 -14.67
CA ASP A 20 23.36 -17.12 -13.54
C ASP A 20 21.83 -17.20 -13.68
N LYS A 21 21.25 -18.28 -13.18
CA LYS A 21 19.79 -18.37 -13.09
C LYS A 21 19.25 -17.36 -12.10
N ARG A 22 18.21 -16.62 -12.49
CA ARG A 22 17.54 -15.68 -11.58
C ARG A 22 16.87 -16.42 -10.44
N ALA A 23 16.94 -15.81 -9.25
CA ALA A 23 16.17 -16.27 -8.11
C ALA A 23 14.67 -16.21 -8.42
N SER A 24 13.94 -17.24 -8.03
CA SER A 24 12.50 -17.30 -8.13
C SER A 24 11.89 -17.71 -6.79
N VAL A 25 10.79 -17.08 -6.44
CA VAL A 25 10.04 -17.39 -5.22
C VAL A 25 8.64 -17.85 -5.64
N PRO A 26 8.27 -19.12 -5.41
CA PRO A 26 6.93 -19.58 -5.75
C PRO A 26 5.89 -18.96 -4.81
N LEU A 27 4.74 -18.60 -5.34
CA LEU A 27 3.58 -18.21 -4.54
C LEU A 27 2.97 -19.49 -3.91
N ILE A 28 3.23 -19.71 -2.62
CA ILE A 28 2.70 -20.87 -1.90
C ILE A 28 1.27 -20.60 -1.41
N LYS A 29 1.03 -19.41 -0.83
CA LYS A 29 -0.27 -18.97 -0.33
C LYS A 29 -0.42 -17.46 -0.47
N ALA A 30 -1.50 -17.00 -1.08
CA ALA A 30 -1.90 -15.60 -1.11
C ALA A 30 -2.62 -15.25 0.20
N LYS A 31 -1.89 -15.06 1.31
CA LYS A 31 -2.49 -14.74 2.62
C LYS A 31 -2.97 -13.31 2.73
N THR A 32 -2.20 -12.38 2.19
CA THR A 32 -2.50 -10.94 2.17
C THR A 32 -2.55 -10.48 0.73
N LEU A 33 -3.65 -9.85 0.33
CA LEU A 33 -3.77 -9.17 -0.95
C LEU A 33 -3.57 -7.67 -0.74
N TRP A 34 -2.64 -7.08 -1.49
CA TRP A 34 -2.32 -5.66 -1.42
C TRP A 34 -2.98 -4.89 -2.56
N PHE A 35 -3.66 -3.80 -2.21
CA PHE A 35 -4.19 -2.83 -3.15
C PHE A 35 -3.41 -1.52 -3.09
N ASN A 36 -3.05 -1.00 -4.27
CA ASN A 36 -2.59 0.37 -4.41
C ASN A 36 -3.83 1.26 -4.61
N THR A 37 -4.03 2.22 -3.70
CA THR A 37 -5.23 3.07 -3.68
C THR A 37 -5.14 4.28 -4.60
N GLY A 38 -4.05 4.44 -5.32
CA GLY A 38 -3.72 5.58 -6.20
C GLY A 38 -2.34 6.15 -5.88
N THR A 39 -1.81 7.00 -6.75
CA THR A 39 -0.46 7.59 -6.59
C THR A 39 -0.45 8.97 -5.92
N LEU A 40 -1.61 9.63 -5.77
CA LEU A 40 -1.68 10.91 -5.09
C LEU A 40 -1.30 10.79 -3.60
N CYS A 41 -0.44 11.69 -3.14
CA CYS A 41 -0.04 11.82 -1.74
C CYS A 41 -0.02 13.29 -1.35
N ASN A 42 -0.21 13.59 -0.07
CA ASN A 42 -0.11 14.96 0.45
C ASN A 42 1.33 15.40 0.73
N ILE A 43 2.28 14.46 0.62
CA ILE A 43 3.73 14.69 0.75
C ILE A 43 4.48 14.04 -0.40
N GLU A 44 5.77 14.39 -0.53
CA GLU A 44 6.71 13.84 -1.52
C GLU A 44 7.95 13.35 -0.78
N CYS A 45 7.95 12.06 -0.43
CA CYS A 45 9.06 11.45 0.32
C CYS A 45 10.25 11.20 -0.61
N VAL A 46 11.48 11.41 -0.12
CA VAL A 46 12.72 11.25 -0.89
C VAL A 46 12.86 9.84 -1.48
N ASN A 47 12.52 8.82 -0.69
CA ASN A 47 12.67 7.41 -1.08
C ASN A 47 11.32 6.74 -1.39
N CYS A 48 10.33 7.47 -1.94
CA CYS A 48 9.04 6.89 -2.29
C CYS A 48 9.17 5.92 -3.47
N TYR A 49 8.88 4.64 -3.25
CA TYR A 49 9.04 3.57 -4.25
C TYR A 49 8.13 3.71 -5.48
N ILE A 50 7.02 4.46 -5.38
CA ILE A 50 6.09 4.75 -6.48
C ILE A 50 6.06 6.24 -6.85
N GLU A 51 7.01 7.02 -6.36
CA GLU A 51 7.14 8.45 -6.63
C GLU A 51 5.87 9.25 -6.36
N SER A 52 5.12 8.84 -5.32
CA SER A 52 3.89 9.53 -4.93
C SER A 52 4.15 10.98 -4.53
N SER A 53 3.27 11.86 -4.97
CA SER A 53 3.37 13.29 -4.67
C SER A 53 1.98 13.96 -4.81
N PRO A 54 1.84 15.23 -4.43
CA PRO A 54 0.60 15.99 -4.67
C PRO A 54 0.25 16.19 -6.15
N LYS A 55 1.16 15.83 -7.06
CA LYS A 55 1.00 16.02 -8.52
C LYS A 55 0.96 14.70 -9.30
N ASN A 56 1.29 13.60 -8.66
CA ASN A 56 1.35 12.30 -9.34
C ASN A 56 -0.04 11.66 -9.35
N ASP A 57 -0.68 11.62 -10.51
CA ASP A 57 -1.98 11.00 -10.77
C ASP A 57 -1.90 9.81 -11.74
N ASN A 58 -0.74 9.18 -11.86
CA ASN A 58 -0.51 8.06 -12.79
C ASN A 58 -1.43 6.87 -12.54
N LEU A 59 -1.79 6.62 -11.26
CA LEU A 59 -2.82 5.66 -10.89
C LEU A 59 -4.00 6.39 -10.29
N VAL A 60 -5.17 6.19 -10.90
CA VAL A 60 -6.44 6.69 -10.36
C VAL A 60 -6.79 6.01 -9.04
N TYR A 61 -7.69 6.59 -8.29
CA TYR A 61 -8.21 5.96 -7.08
C TYR A 61 -8.98 4.69 -7.43
N ILE A 62 -8.62 3.58 -6.76
CA ILE A 62 -9.40 2.35 -6.84
C ILE A 62 -10.79 2.59 -6.24
N SER A 63 -11.81 2.09 -6.89
CA SER A 63 -13.20 2.19 -6.44
C SER A 63 -13.60 1.05 -5.50
N PRO A 64 -14.67 1.21 -4.70
CA PRO A 64 -15.22 0.13 -3.89
C PRO A 64 -15.66 -1.08 -4.71
N ASP A 65 -16.18 -0.86 -5.93
CA ASP A 65 -16.66 -1.93 -6.80
C ASP A 65 -15.50 -2.75 -7.38
N GLU A 66 -14.42 -2.08 -7.84
CA GLU A 66 -13.20 -2.79 -8.27
C GLU A 66 -12.62 -3.65 -7.15
N VAL A 67 -12.58 -3.15 -5.90
CA VAL A 67 -12.13 -3.98 -4.76
C VAL A 67 -13.06 -5.16 -4.56
N SER A 68 -14.40 -4.97 -4.63
CA SER A 68 -15.36 -6.06 -4.49
C SER A 68 -15.16 -7.14 -5.55
N ASP A 69 -14.92 -6.76 -6.81
CA ASP A 69 -14.63 -7.70 -7.90
C ASP A 69 -13.39 -8.57 -7.61
N PHE A 70 -12.36 -8.00 -6.99
CA PHE A 70 -11.19 -8.78 -6.55
C PHE A 70 -11.50 -9.69 -5.36
N LEU A 71 -12.33 -9.26 -4.41
CA LEU A 71 -12.76 -10.11 -3.30
C LEU A 71 -13.54 -11.33 -3.81
N ASP A 72 -14.42 -11.15 -4.80
CA ASP A 72 -15.15 -12.23 -5.44
C ASP A 72 -14.20 -13.22 -6.13
N GLN A 73 -13.16 -12.73 -6.81
CA GLN A 73 -12.13 -13.58 -7.40
C GLN A 73 -11.35 -14.40 -6.36
N ILE A 74 -11.10 -13.86 -5.16
CA ILE A 74 -10.48 -14.61 -4.05
C ILE A 74 -11.35 -15.83 -3.70
N VAL A 75 -12.66 -15.62 -3.60
CA VAL A 75 -13.63 -16.68 -3.27
C VAL A 75 -13.70 -17.72 -4.39
N GLU A 76 -13.89 -17.28 -5.64
CA GLU A 76 -13.97 -18.14 -6.82
C GLU A 76 -12.73 -19.03 -7.00
N ARG A 77 -11.55 -18.43 -6.81
CA ARG A 77 -10.26 -19.12 -6.95
C ARG A 77 -9.87 -19.91 -5.70
N LYS A 78 -10.68 -19.86 -4.64
CA LYS A 78 -10.43 -20.51 -3.35
C LYS A 78 -9.05 -20.19 -2.77
N TRP A 79 -8.64 -18.92 -2.90
CA TRP A 79 -7.39 -18.47 -2.31
C TRP A 79 -7.49 -18.44 -0.78
N ALA A 80 -6.37 -18.70 -0.12
CA ALA A 80 -6.29 -18.68 1.35
C ALA A 80 -6.06 -17.27 1.91
N THR A 81 -6.63 -16.23 1.24
CA THR A 81 -6.47 -14.84 1.66
C THR A 81 -7.31 -14.58 2.90
N THR A 82 -6.68 -14.02 3.92
CA THR A 82 -7.31 -13.69 5.21
C THR A 82 -7.18 -12.20 5.55
N GLU A 83 -6.35 -11.47 4.80
CA GLU A 83 -6.06 -10.06 5.03
C GLU A 83 -6.05 -9.29 3.72
N ILE A 84 -6.68 -8.14 3.73
CA ILE A 84 -6.63 -7.15 2.66
C ILE A 84 -5.83 -5.95 3.15
N ALA A 85 -4.81 -5.57 2.41
CA ALA A 85 -3.91 -4.49 2.78
C ALA A 85 -3.94 -3.37 1.73
N PHE A 86 -3.89 -2.14 2.20
CA PHE A 86 -3.96 -0.93 1.38
C PHE A 86 -2.70 -0.09 1.53
N THR A 87 -2.17 0.31 0.40
CA THR A 87 -1.02 1.20 0.25
C THR A 87 -1.28 2.16 -0.92
N GLY A 88 -0.29 2.88 -1.35
CA GLY A 88 -0.38 3.81 -2.47
C GLY A 88 0.41 5.07 -2.18
N GLY A 89 -0.11 6.22 -2.58
CA GLY A 89 0.33 7.50 -2.06
C GLY A 89 -0.13 7.65 -0.60
N GLU A 90 -1.22 8.37 -0.38
CA GLU A 90 -1.88 8.37 0.91
C GLU A 90 -3.30 7.79 0.76
N PRO A 91 -3.58 6.59 1.32
CA PRO A 91 -4.88 5.93 1.15
C PRO A 91 -6.08 6.79 1.56
N PHE A 92 -5.95 7.61 2.59
CA PHE A 92 -7.03 8.49 3.02
C PHE A 92 -7.26 9.71 2.12
N LEU A 93 -6.49 9.91 1.06
CA LEU A 93 -6.87 10.81 -0.03
C LEU A 93 -7.95 10.22 -0.92
N ASN A 94 -8.02 8.90 -1.05
CA ASN A 94 -9.14 8.24 -1.72
C ASN A 94 -10.43 8.51 -0.93
N PRO A 95 -11.43 9.19 -1.53
CA PRO A 95 -12.68 9.55 -0.83
C PRO A 95 -13.48 8.34 -0.37
N ASN A 96 -13.27 7.19 -1.00
CA ASN A 96 -13.99 5.96 -0.73
C ASN A 96 -13.24 4.99 0.22
N MET A 97 -12.10 5.38 0.79
CA MET A 97 -11.25 4.48 1.58
C MET A 97 -11.99 3.83 2.76
N ILE A 98 -12.84 4.59 3.45
CA ILE A 98 -13.64 4.07 4.58
C ILE A 98 -14.65 3.03 4.10
N GLU A 99 -15.32 3.29 2.96
CA GLU A 99 -16.27 2.35 2.36
C GLU A 99 -15.57 1.07 1.88
N ILE A 100 -14.43 1.21 1.23
CA ILE A 100 -13.59 0.08 0.79
C ILE A 100 -13.20 -0.79 2.00
N ALA A 101 -12.69 -0.17 3.07
CA ALA A 101 -12.31 -0.89 4.27
C ALA A 101 -13.52 -1.61 4.91
N ARG A 102 -14.69 -0.96 4.94
CA ARG A 102 -15.94 -1.54 5.44
C ARG A 102 -16.32 -2.81 4.68
N ARG A 103 -16.35 -2.77 3.34
CA ARG A 103 -16.71 -3.94 2.50
C ARG A 103 -15.78 -5.12 2.74
N CYS A 104 -14.48 -4.88 2.91
CA CYS A 104 -13.53 -5.95 3.24
C CYS A 104 -13.79 -6.56 4.63
N LEU A 105 -14.06 -5.72 5.64
CA LEU A 105 -14.36 -6.15 7.00
C LEU A 105 -15.69 -6.92 7.10
N GLU A 106 -16.71 -6.49 6.36
CA GLU A 106 -18.02 -7.17 6.25
C GLU A 106 -17.90 -8.57 5.66
N GLN A 107 -16.99 -8.77 4.72
CA GLN A 107 -16.65 -10.08 4.16
C GLN A 107 -15.67 -10.88 5.05
N ASN A 108 -15.47 -10.43 6.29
CA ASN A 108 -14.68 -11.13 7.31
C ASN A 108 -13.15 -11.11 7.10
N TYR A 109 -12.63 -10.31 6.19
CA TYR A 109 -11.17 -10.12 6.06
C TYR A 109 -10.63 -9.24 7.19
N LYS A 110 -9.37 -9.45 7.56
CA LYS A 110 -8.58 -8.44 8.28
C LYS A 110 -8.22 -7.33 7.31
N VAL A 111 -8.21 -6.10 7.78
CA VAL A 111 -7.83 -4.92 6.97
C VAL A 111 -6.62 -4.25 7.58
N LEU A 112 -5.59 -4.03 6.77
CA LEU A 112 -4.39 -3.27 7.10
C LEU A 112 -4.31 -2.04 6.20
N ILE A 113 -4.18 -0.85 6.77
CA ILE A 113 -4.00 0.40 6.00
C ILE A 113 -2.68 1.03 6.38
N LEU A 114 -1.80 1.25 5.38
CA LEU A 114 -0.57 2.03 5.56
C LEU A 114 -0.88 3.50 5.32
N THR A 115 -0.49 4.37 6.25
CA THR A 115 -0.74 5.81 6.15
C THR A 115 0.42 6.62 6.71
N ASN A 116 0.59 7.84 6.22
CA ASN A 116 1.47 8.81 6.85
C ASN A 116 0.86 9.49 8.09
N ALA A 117 -0.41 9.19 8.40
CA ALA A 117 -1.19 9.68 9.54
C ALA A 117 -1.32 11.22 9.63
N MET A 118 -1.15 11.92 8.51
CA MET A 118 -1.23 13.38 8.45
C MET A 118 -2.67 13.87 8.13
N LEU A 119 -2.77 15.11 7.61
CA LEU A 119 -4.03 15.80 7.35
C LEU A 119 -5.13 14.98 6.65
N PRO A 120 -4.86 14.10 5.65
CA PRO A 120 -5.92 13.31 5.04
C PRO A 120 -6.64 12.40 6.02
N MET A 121 -5.90 11.72 6.90
CA MET A 121 -6.46 10.87 7.95
C MET A 121 -7.19 11.69 9.03
N MET A 122 -6.75 12.91 9.29
CA MET A 122 -7.30 13.79 10.32
C MET A 122 -8.60 14.50 9.91
N ARG A 123 -9.09 14.33 8.68
CA ARG A 123 -10.40 14.85 8.27
C ARG A 123 -11.51 14.25 9.13
N LYS A 124 -12.45 15.08 9.58
CA LYS A 124 -13.55 14.66 10.49
C LYS A 124 -14.33 13.44 9.96
N SER A 125 -14.60 13.37 8.66
CA SER A 125 -15.30 12.26 8.03
C SER A 125 -14.50 10.95 8.10
N VAL A 126 -13.19 11.02 7.89
CA VAL A 126 -12.29 9.86 7.97
C VAL A 126 -12.16 9.37 9.41
N GLN A 127 -11.91 10.29 10.36
CA GLN A 127 -11.86 9.93 11.79
C GLN A 127 -13.15 9.28 12.27
N LYS A 128 -14.31 9.87 11.94
CA LYS A 128 -15.61 9.28 12.29
C LYS A 128 -15.75 7.88 11.71
N GLY A 129 -15.44 7.69 10.42
CA GLY A 129 -15.52 6.39 9.77
C GLY A 129 -14.58 5.34 10.40
N LEU A 130 -13.32 5.73 10.69
CA LEU A 130 -12.37 4.84 11.37
C LEU A 130 -12.84 4.43 12.76
N LEU A 131 -13.38 5.37 13.56
CA LEU A 131 -13.93 5.06 14.88
C LEU A 131 -15.14 4.14 14.81
N GLU A 132 -16.01 4.29 13.82
CA GLU A 132 -17.15 3.39 13.59
C GLU A 132 -16.65 1.98 13.22
N LEU A 133 -15.69 1.87 12.30
CA LEU A 133 -15.10 0.59 11.92
C LEU A 133 -14.37 -0.07 13.10
N LEU A 134 -13.60 0.69 13.86
CA LEU A 134 -12.92 0.18 15.03
C LEU A 134 -13.92 -0.35 16.09
N LYS A 135 -15.00 0.37 16.32
CA LYS A 135 -16.06 -0.04 17.25
C LYS A 135 -16.71 -1.37 16.88
N GLN A 136 -16.90 -1.59 15.57
CA GLN A 136 -17.60 -2.76 15.05
C GLN A 136 -16.68 -3.97 14.83
N TYR A 137 -15.44 -3.74 14.38
CA TYR A 137 -14.53 -4.80 13.92
C TYR A 137 -13.25 -4.96 14.73
N ASN A 138 -12.95 -4.00 15.63
CA ASN A 138 -11.83 -4.01 16.59
C ASN A 138 -10.53 -4.61 16.01
N GLU A 139 -10.16 -5.83 16.44
CA GLU A 139 -8.90 -6.50 16.09
C GLU A 139 -8.71 -6.82 14.61
N LYS A 140 -9.77 -6.67 13.79
CA LYS A 140 -9.66 -6.89 12.34
C LYS A 140 -9.17 -5.67 11.58
N LEU A 141 -9.16 -4.48 12.19
CA LEU A 141 -8.68 -3.25 11.58
C LEU A 141 -7.32 -2.86 12.17
N THR A 142 -6.31 -2.79 11.32
CA THR A 142 -4.97 -2.33 11.69
C THR A 142 -4.61 -1.09 10.89
N ILE A 143 -4.25 -0.01 11.56
CA ILE A 143 -3.64 1.17 10.96
C ILE A 143 -2.15 1.14 11.25
N ARG A 144 -1.33 1.12 10.21
CA ARG A 144 0.13 1.17 10.31
C ARG A 144 0.61 2.54 9.90
N ILE A 145 1.16 3.26 10.85
CA ILE A 145 1.70 4.60 10.65
C ILE A 145 3.14 4.50 10.15
N SER A 146 3.44 5.26 9.10
CA SER A 146 4.77 5.34 8.51
C SER A 146 5.64 6.32 9.29
N LEU A 147 6.44 5.82 10.18
CA LEU A 147 7.43 6.57 10.97
C LEU A 147 8.83 6.05 10.67
N ASP A 148 9.65 6.83 9.93
CA ASP A 148 10.97 6.36 9.48
C ASP A 148 12.04 6.43 10.57
N HIS A 149 11.91 7.37 11.51
CA HIS A 149 12.87 7.51 12.59
C HIS A 149 12.25 8.13 13.85
N PHE A 150 12.77 7.76 15.03
CA PHE A 150 12.30 8.28 16.33
C PHE A 150 12.78 9.71 16.64
N LYS A 151 13.69 10.28 15.84
CA LYS A 151 14.12 11.68 15.93
C LYS A 151 13.58 12.46 14.75
N ALA A 152 12.94 13.60 15.03
CA ALA A 152 12.31 14.47 14.03
C ALA A 152 13.23 14.79 12.84
N ILE A 153 14.50 15.17 13.11
CA ILE A 153 15.44 15.59 12.06
C ILE A 153 15.64 14.52 10.97
N PHE A 154 15.67 13.23 11.33
CA PHE A 154 15.87 12.15 10.37
C PHE A 154 14.56 11.76 9.67
N HIS A 155 13.45 11.78 10.38
CA HIS A 155 12.14 11.56 9.78
C HIS A 155 11.80 12.67 8.76
N ASP A 156 12.04 13.93 9.15
CA ASP A 156 11.77 15.10 8.30
C ASP A 156 12.66 15.12 7.05
N THR A 157 13.89 14.55 7.13
CA THR A 157 14.76 14.42 5.95
C THR A 157 14.10 13.54 4.87
N GLU A 158 13.38 12.49 5.25
CA GLU A 158 12.70 11.59 4.32
C GLU A 158 11.34 12.12 3.87
N ARG A 159 10.55 12.73 4.77
CA ARG A 159 9.14 13.06 4.53
C ARG A 159 8.82 14.53 4.39
N GLY A 160 9.80 15.38 4.60
CA GLY A 160 9.63 16.82 4.58
C GLY A 160 9.59 17.45 5.97
N LYS A 161 10.05 18.69 6.04
CA LYS A 161 10.18 19.45 7.28
C LYS A 161 8.85 19.55 8.05
N GLY A 162 8.87 19.21 9.32
CA GLY A 162 7.71 19.27 10.23
C GLY A 162 6.77 18.06 10.10
N SER A 163 7.10 17.08 9.28
CA SER A 163 6.27 15.88 9.12
C SER A 163 6.23 15.04 10.39
N TYR A 164 7.31 15.02 11.15
CA TYR A 164 7.39 14.28 12.41
C TYR A 164 6.32 14.73 13.41
N ASP A 165 6.27 16.03 13.69
CA ASP A 165 5.35 16.60 14.69
C ASP A 165 3.86 16.44 14.27
N ILE A 166 3.59 16.28 12.98
CA ILE A 166 2.23 16.05 12.48
C ILE A 166 1.86 14.56 12.58
N THR A 167 2.85 13.66 12.42
CA THR A 167 2.64 12.21 12.42
C THR A 167 2.48 11.66 13.84
N ILE A 168 3.18 12.24 14.83
CA ILE A 168 3.12 11.85 16.25
C ILE A 168 1.94 12.50 16.95
#